data_afa08378abce07111d71aafe22bfd4b2
#
_entry.id   afa08378abce07111d71aafe22bfd4b2
#
_cell.length_a   1.000
_cell.length_b   1.000
_cell.length_c   1.000
_cell.angle_alpha   90.00
_cell.angle_beta   90.00
_cell.angle_gamma   90.00
#
_symmetry.space_group_name_H-M   'P 1'
#
loop_
_entity.id
_entity.type
_entity.pdbx_description
1 polymer ?
#
loop_
_entity_poly.entity_id
_entity_poly.type
_entity_poly.pdbx_seq_one_letter_code
_entity_poly.pdbx_strand_id
1 'polypeptide(L)'
;MDPILEVKGLYKVFGEAPERAFSLIEKGVDKDDIFEQTGLTVGVNDVSLTINEGEIFVIMGLSGSGKSTLVRLLNRLIEPTKGSVYLKGKDIAHISEEELREVRRNNISMVFQNFALMPHMSVIENAAFGLELAGVDVTTRHESALSALQRVGLDTYAESFPDELSGGMKQRVGLARALACDPDILLMDEAFSALDPLIRSEMQDELIRLQNDDKRTIVFISHDLDEAMRIGDRIAIMQNGEVVQVGTPDEILHNPANDYVEAFFRGVNVASVLTVKDIARKKPAAVFKKSEHDGPGSAMQILMDHDRDYGIVVDKSSRYSGIVSLDSLRLAHKENRSLASAQLEDDVTLQPDQFVNDILGVVASVPYAVPVVDEQGTYFGVVTKSRLLQTLDKD
;
A
#
# COMPACT_ATOMS: atom_id res chain seq x y z
N MET A 1 -10.93 5.20 -11.76
CA MET A 1 -11.44 4.09 -10.94
C MET A 1 -12.78 4.55 -10.37
N ASP A 2 -13.76 3.68 -10.32
CA ASP A 2 -15.07 4.05 -9.78
C ASP A 2 -15.07 3.89 -8.26
N PRO A 3 -15.72 4.80 -7.51
CA PRO A 3 -15.77 4.70 -6.05
C PRO A 3 -16.65 3.51 -5.64
N ILE A 4 -16.10 2.61 -4.81
CA ILE A 4 -16.86 1.52 -4.19
C ILE A 4 -17.52 1.97 -2.90
N LEU A 5 -16.84 2.88 -2.15
CA LEU A 5 -17.31 3.41 -0.89
C LEU A 5 -17.13 4.95 -0.87
N GLU A 6 -18.21 5.67 -0.55
CA GLU A 6 -18.20 7.12 -0.40
C GLU A 6 -18.71 7.49 0.99
N VAL A 7 -18.00 8.37 1.66
CA VAL A 7 -18.37 8.95 2.95
C VAL A 7 -18.66 10.42 2.76
N LYS A 8 -19.81 10.89 3.25
CA LYS A 8 -20.25 12.29 3.07
C LYS A 8 -20.69 12.91 4.39
N GLY A 9 -19.94 13.90 4.84
CA GLY A 9 -20.26 14.70 6.03
C GLY A 9 -20.48 13.83 7.25
N LEU A 10 -19.60 12.87 7.52
CA LEU A 10 -19.78 11.87 8.57
C LEU A 10 -19.33 12.42 9.93
N TYR A 11 -20.21 12.33 10.92
CA TYR A 11 -19.95 12.72 12.30
C TYR A 11 -20.24 11.58 13.26
N LYS A 12 -19.42 11.48 14.29
CA LYS A 12 -19.71 10.67 15.48
C LYS A 12 -19.39 11.43 16.76
N VAL A 13 -20.41 11.69 17.52
CA VAL A 13 -20.30 12.24 18.87
C VAL A 13 -20.85 11.19 19.84
N PHE A 14 -20.07 10.86 20.85
CA PHE A 14 -20.43 9.93 21.93
C PHE A 14 -20.94 10.72 23.15
N GLY A 15 -21.95 10.19 23.81
CA GLY A 15 -22.57 10.74 24.99
C GLY A 15 -24.06 11.01 24.79
N GLU A 16 -24.74 11.51 25.85
CA GLU A 16 -26.14 11.85 25.81
C GLU A 16 -26.36 13.22 25.14
N ALA A 17 -27.36 13.32 24.27
CA ALA A 17 -27.70 14.53 23.52
C ALA A 17 -26.52 15.05 22.64
N PRO A 18 -26.02 14.25 21.67
CA PRO A 18 -24.86 14.57 20.85
C PRO A 18 -25.06 15.85 19.99
N GLU A 19 -26.31 16.26 19.74
CA GLU A 19 -26.64 17.50 19.03
C GLU A 19 -26.10 18.77 19.72
N ARG A 20 -25.84 18.74 21.02
CA ARG A 20 -25.25 19.86 21.76
C ARG A 20 -23.82 20.17 21.32
N ALA A 21 -23.08 19.18 20.81
CA ALA A 21 -21.72 19.37 20.32
C ALA A 21 -21.69 20.15 19.00
N PHE A 22 -22.70 20.02 18.13
CA PHE A 22 -22.68 20.63 16.79
C PHE A 22 -22.57 22.16 16.83
N SER A 23 -23.24 22.81 17.78
CA SER A 23 -23.14 24.26 17.93
C SER A 23 -21.73 24.75 18.34
N LEU A 24 -20.95 23.90 18.98
CA LEU A 24 -19.56 24.18 19.35
C LEU A 24 -18.61 23.83 18.19
N ILE A 25 -18.85 22.71 17.51
CA ILE A 25 -18.12 22.31 16.31
C ILE A 25 -18.22 23.40 15.23
N GLU A 26 -19.41 23.91 14.96
CA GLU A 26 -19.65 25.00 13.99
C GLU A 26 -18.92 26.31 14.35
N LYS A 27 -18.62 26.52 15.63
CA LYS A 27 -17.80 27.65 16.10
C LYS A 27 -16.29 27.37 16.09
N GLY A 28 -15.87 26.18 15.65
CA GLY A 28 -14.46 25.77 15.62
C GLY A 28 -13.86 25.50 16.99
N VAL A 29 -14.66 25.15 17.99
CA VAL A 29 -14.18 24.77 19.34
C VAL A 29 -13.48 23.41 19.23
N ASP A 30 -12.29 23.28 19.83
CA ASP A 30 -11.53 22.04 19.83
C ASP A 30 -12.29 20.90 20.58
N LYS A 31 -12.03 19.65 20.19
CA LYS A 31 -12.72 18.48 20.76
C LYS A 31 -12.51 18.31 22.27
N ASP A 32 -11.32 18.70 22.79
CA ASP A 32 -11.02 18.60 24.20
C ASP A 32 -11.79 19.65 25.00
N ASP A 33 -11.93 20.89 24.47
CA ASP A 33 -12.77 21.94 25.03
C ASP A 33 -14.27 21.56 24.95
N ILE A 34 -14.69 20.89 23.87
CA ILE A 34 -16.08 20.38 23.77
C ILE A 34 -16.34 19.35 24.87
N PHE A 35 -15.38 18.44 25.11
CA PHE A 35 -15.49 17.46 26.19
C PHE A 35 -15.56 18.12 27.56
N GLU A 36 -14.69 19.11 27.85
CA GLU A 36 -14.70 19.83 29.13
C GLU A 36 -16.02 20.57 29.37
N GLN A 37 -16.62 21.18 28.33
CA GLN A 37 -17.85 21.95 28.45
C GLN A 37 -19.11 21.10 28.52
N THR A 38 -19.11 19.93 27.87
CA THR A 38 -20.34 19.16 27.63
C THR A 38 -20.30 17.72 28.13
N GLY A 39 -19.12 17.15 28.38
CA GLY A 39 -18.89 15.72 28.63
C GLY A 39 -19.06 14.85 27.37
N LEU A 40 -19.21 15.47 26.18
CA LEU A 40 -19.38 14.76 24.91
C LEU A 40 -18.03 14.53 24.23
N THR A 41 -17.79 13.33 23.70
CA THR A 41 -16.56 13.01 22.97
C THR A 41 -16.82 13.04 21.47
N VAL A 42 -16.11 13.92 20.75
CA VAL A 42 -16.14 13.97 19.28
C VAL A 42 -15.14 12.92 18.76
N GLY A 43 -15.65 11.84 18.19
CA GLY A 43 -14.84 10.75 17.64
C GLY A 43 -14.53 10.94 16.16
N VAL A 44 -15.51 11.44 15.37
CA VAL A 44 -15.37 11.77 13.93
C VAL A 44 -16.08 13.08 13.68
N ASN A 45 -15.41 14.00 12.96
CA ASN A 45 -15.86 15.35 12.69
C ASN A 45 -15.79 15.65 11.19
N ASP A 46 -16.92 15.82 10.53
CA ASP A 46 -17.08 16.18 9.12
C ASP A 46 -16.21 15.41 8.13
N VAL A 47 -16.12 14.10 8.30
CA VAL A 47 -15.31 13.29 7.40
C VAL A 47 -16.05 13.05 6.09
N SER A 48 -15.38 13.43 4.99
CA SER A 48 -15.78 13.12 3.61
C SER A 48 -14.60 12.55 2.86
N LEU A 49 -14.75 11.33 2.32
CA LEU A 49 -13.71 10.65 1.54
C LEU A 49 -14.33 9.64 0.56
N THR A 50 -13.54 9.23 -0.42
CA THR A 50 -13.91 8.20 -1.39
C THR A 50 -12.83 7.12 -1.39
N ILE A 51 -13.28 5.85 -1.48
CA ILE A 51 -12.43 4.68 -1.62
C ILE A 51 -12.79 4.04 -2.95
N ASN A 52 -11.78 3.81 -3.80
CA ASN A 52 -11.97 3.25 -5.13
C ASN A 52 -11.95 1.71 -5.09
N GLU A 53 -12.58 1.10 -6.09
CA GLU A 53 -12.57 -0.35 -6.23
C GLU A 53 -11.14 -0.84 -6.51
N GLY A 54 -10.70 -1.87 -5.78
CA GLY A 54 -9.41 -2.53 -5.95
C GLY A 54 -8.21 -1.77 -5.38
N GLU A 55 -8.39 -0.69 -4.58
CA GLU A 55 -7.28 -0.01 -3.91
C GLU A 55 -7.08 -0.51 -2.48
N ILE A 56 -5.85 -0.41 -1.99
CA ILE A 56 -5.52 -0.44 -0.56
C ILE A 56 -5.55 1.01 -0.06
N PHE A 57 -6.59 1.36 0.68
CA PHE A 57 -6.77 2.67 1.27
C PHE A 57 -6.37 2.65 2.73
N VAL A 58 -5.31 3.37 3.10
CA VAL A 58 -4.79 3.38 4.47
C VAL A 58 -5.31 4.58 5.24
N ILE A 59 -5.77 4.36 6.48
CA ILE A 59 -6.18 5.42 7.40
C ILE A 59 -5.14 5.52 8.51
N MET A 60 -4.48 6.68 8.60
CA MET A 60 -3.42 6.96 9.56
C MET A 60 -3.75 8.09 10.50
N GLY A 61 -2.98 8.23 11.57
CA GLY A 61 -3.07 9.31 12.56
C GLY A 61 -2.64 8.84 13.94
N LEU A 62 -2.41 9.77 14.86
CA LEU A 62 -2.04 9.47 16.23
C LEU A 62 -3.15 8.72 17.00
N SER A 63 -2.80 8.14 18.15
CA SER A 63 -3.81 7.55 19.06
C SER A 63 -4.89 8.59 19.40
N GLY A 64 -6.16 8.18 19.37
CA GLY A 64 -7.28 9.08 19.63
C GLY A 64 -7.68 10.01 18.48
N SER A 65 -7.09 9.87 17.27
CA SER A 65 -7.49 10.69 16.10
C SER A 65 -8.82 10.28 15.46
N GLY A 66 -9.43 9.16 15.87
CA GLY A 66 -10.75 8.74 15.38
C GLY A 66 -10.73 7.59 14.37
N LYS A 67 -9.57 7.03 13.98
CA LYS A 67 -9.41 5.99 12.95
C LYS A 67 -10.33 4.78 13.14
N SER A 68 -10.23 4.11 14.30
CA SER A 68 -11.04 2.92 14.59
C SER A 68 -12.54 3.25 14.69
N THR A 69 -12.88 4.48 15.11
CA THR A 69 -14.25 4.96 15.09
C THR A 69 -14.73 5.09 13.63
N LEU A 70 -13.93 5.72 12.76
CA LEU A 70 -14.26 5.87 11.35
C LEU A 70 -14.48 4.51 10.67
N VAL A 71 -13.56 3.55 10.81
CA VAL A 71 -13.71 2.22 10.19
C VAL A 71 -14.94 1.48 10.72
N ARG A 72 -15.27 1.61 12.01
CA ARG A 72 -16.50 1.03 12.58
C ARG A 72 -17.78 1.73 12.12
N LEU A 73 -17.69 2.98 11.68
CA LEU A 73 -18.81 3.69 11.01
C LEU A 73 -18.99 3.17 9.57
N LEU A 74 -17.91 2.83 8.85
CA LEU A 74 -17.96 2.34 7.47
C LEU A 74 -18.80 1.06 7.32
N ASN A 75 -18.81 0.18 8.32
CA ASN A 75 -19.66 -1.02 8.35
C ASN A 75 -20.82 -0.91 9.35
N ARG A 76 -21.07 0.31 9.86
CA ARG A 76 -22.12 0.64 10.83
C ARG A 76 -22.10 -0.24 12.10
N LEU A 77 -20.92 -0.74 12.52
CA LEU A 77 -20.76 -1.29 13.88
C LEU A 77 -21.00 -0.23 14.94
N ILE A 78 -20.78 1.04 14.58
CA ILE A 78 -21.17 2.22 15.32
C ILE A 78 -22.10 3.03 14.42
N GLU A 79 -23.24 3.46 14.93
CA GLU A 79 -24.13 4.34 14.19
C GLU A 79 -23.58 5.76 14.11
N PRO A 80 -23.57 6.38 12.92
CA PRO A 80 -23.20 7.78 12.78
C PRO A 80 -24.18 8.70 13.53
N THR A 81 -23.69 9.82 14.02
CA THR A 81 -24.58 10.87 14.58
C THR A 81 -25.19 11.70 13.45
N LYS A 82 -24.41 11.92 12.36
CA LYS A 82 -24.86 12.65 11.15
C LYS A 82 -24.00 12.18 9.97
N GLY A 83 -24.51 12.37 8.75
CA GLY A 83 -23.82 12.03 7.51
C GLY A 83 -24.24 10.69 6.96
N SER A 84 -23.60 10.29 5.87
CA SER A 84 -23.95 9.08 5.10
C SER A 84 -22.72 8.30 4.67
N VAL A 85 -22.90 7.00 4.52
CA VAL A 85 -21.90 6.07 3.97
C VAL A 85 -22.55 5.31 2.81
N TYR A 86 -22.03 5.50 1.62
CA TYR A 86 -22.55 4.86 0.41
C TYR A 86 -21.65 3.71 0.00
N LEU A 87 -22.19 2.50 -0.08
CA LEU A 87 -21.56 1.32 -0.65
C LEU A 87 -22.16 1.08 -2.04
N LYS A 88 -21.35 1.15 -3.10
CA LYS A 88 -21.83 1.01 -4.49
C LYS A 88 -23.06 1.88 -4.78
N GLY A 89 -23.07 3.10 -4.24
CA GLY A 89 -24.18 4.08 -4.39
C GLY A 89 -25.37 3.87 -3.46
N LYS A 90 -25.44 2.80 -2.66
CA LYS A 90 -26.49 2.57 -1.65
C LYS A 90 -26.06 3.15 -0.30
N ASP A 91 -26.86 4.06 0.28
CA ASP A 91 -26.59 4.59 1.63
C ASP A 91 -26.83 3.52 2.70
N ILE A 92 -25.75 3.01 3.30
CA ILE A 92 -25.82 1.97 4.33
C ILE A 92 -25.94 2.53 5.76
N ALA A 93 -25.80 3.84 5.94
CA ALA A 93 -25.98 4.47 7.24
C ALA A 93 -27.45 4.47 7.69
N HIS A 94 -28.41 4.42 6.76
CA HIS A 94 -29.82 4.61 7.03
C HIS A 94 -30.71 3.42 6.61
N ILE A 95 -30.12 2.27 6.23
CA ILE A 95 -30.88 1.05 5.92
C ILE A 95 -31.36 0.31 7.17
N SER A 96 -32.30 -0.61 7.00
CA SER A 96 -32.79 -1.48 8.07
C SER A 96 -31.69 -2.41 8.61
N GLU A 97 -31.87 -2.92 9.83
CA GLU A 97 -30.93 -3.88 10.43
C GLU A 97 -30.86 -5.20 9.65
N GLU A 98 -31.92 -5.59 8.96
CA GLU A 98 -31.95 -6.77 8.12
C GLU A 98 -31.06 -6.57 6.87
N GLU A 99 -31.26 -5.47 6.15
CA GLU A 99 -30.42 -5.11 4.99
C GLU A 99 -28.96 -4.89 5.40
N LEU A 100 -28.70 -4.32 6.57
CA LEU A 100 -27.33 -4.14 7.09
C LEU A 100 -26.63 -5.49 7.37
N ARG A 101 -27.38 -6.48 7.89
CA ARG A 101 -26.83 -7.83 8.05
C ARG A 101 -26.44 -8.46 6.70
N GLU A 102 -27.25 -8.25 5.66
CA GLU A 102 -26.93 -8.72 4.31
C GLU A 102 -25.64 -8.03 3.76
N VAL A 103 -25.52 -6.72 3.95
CA VAL A 103 -24.31 -5.97 3.56
C VAL A 103 -23.07 -6.52 4.28
N ARG A 104 -23.14 -6.77 5.60
CA ARG A 104 -22.04 -7.31 6.39
C ARG A 104 -21.71 -8.77 6.05
N ARG A 105 -22.65 -9.54 5.54
CA ARG A 105 -22.42 -10.92 5.12
C ARG A 105 -21.73 -11.00 3.76
N ASN A 106 -22.18 -10.18 2.81
CA ASN A 106 -21.85 -10.36 1.41
C ASN A 106 -20.83 -9.33 0.89
N ASN A 107 -20.74 -8.14 1.50
CA ASN A 107 -19.97 -7.06 0.90
C ASN A 107 -18.81 -6.56 1.76
N ILE A 108 -18.93 -6.60 3.09
CA ILE A 108 -17.91 -6.00 3.98
C ILE A 108 -17.54 -7.00 5.06
N SER A 109 -16.28 -7.45 5.06
CA SER A 109 -15.71 -8.22 6.17
C SER A 109 -14.72 -7.38 6.98
N MET A 110 -14.51 -7.78 8.24
CA MET A 110 -13.61 -7.05 9.15
C MET A 110 -12.63 -7.99 9.84
N VAL A 111 -11.34 -7.60 9.81
CA VAL A 111 -10.25 -8.21 10.59
C VAL A 111 -9.95 -7.32 11.79
N PHE A 112 -9.99 -7.90 12.97
CA PHE A 112 -9.84 -7.18 14.24
C PHE A 112 -8.41 -7.29 14.78
N GLN A 113 -7.98 -6.29 15.53
CA GLN A 113 -6.69 -6.23 16.22
C GLN A 113 -6.48 -7.44 17.16
N ASN A 114 -7.51 -7.87 17.89
CA ASN A 114 -7.45 -8.94 18.91
C ASN A 114 -7.87 -10.30 18.36
N PHE A 115 -7.62 -10.59 17.07
CA PHE A 115 -7.96 -11.84 16.37
C PHE A 115 -9.45 -12.23 16.41
N ALA A 116 -10.11 -12.06 17.54
CA ALA A 116 -11.52 -12.38 17.81
C ALA A 116 -11.90 -13.83 17.38
N LEU A 117 -10.99 -14.79 17.61
CA LEU A 117 -11.25 -16.21 17.34
C LEU A 117 -12.07 -16.83 18.45
N MET A 118 -12.96 -17.78 18.09
CA MET A 118 -13.72 -18.59 19.00
C MET A 118 -12.81 -19.69 19.56
N PRO A 119 -12.47 -19.68 20.88
CA PRO A 119 -11.45 -20.57 21.42
C PRO A 119 -11.85 -22.06 21.46
N HIS A 120 -13.15 -22.33 21.38
CA HIS A 120 -13.74 -23.67 21.39
C HIS A 120 -14.01 -24.24 19.99
N MET A 121 -13.69 -23.49 18.95
CA MET A 121 -13.82 -23.88 17.54
C MET A 121 -12.43 -24.15 16.95
N SER A 122 -12.34 -25.14 16.07
CA SER A 122 -11.12 -25.40 15.29
C SER A 122 -10.81 -24.24 14.33
N VAL A 123 -9.66 -24.26 13.70
CA VAL A 123 -9.21 -23.26 12.71
C VAL A 123 -10.18 -23.20 11.52
N ILE A 124 -10.59 -24.36 10.98
CA ILE A 124 -11.53 -24.39 9.86
C ILE A 124 -12.92 -23.90 10.27
N GLU A 125 -13.39 -24.23 11.47
CA GLU A 125 -14.66 -23.73 12.00
C GLU A 125 -14.63 -22.23 12.23
N ASN A 126 -13.53 -21.70 12.75
CA ASN A 126 -13.33 -20.24 12.86
C ASN A 126 -13.35 -19.57 11.49
N ALA A 127 -12.67 -20.13 10.48
CA ALA A 127 -12.67 -19.60 9.13
C ALA A 127 -14.05 -19.68 8.47
N ALA A 128 -14.82 -20.75 8.75
CA ALA A 128 -16.17 -20.98 8.22
C ALA A 128 -17.27 -20.18 8.95
N PHE A 129 -16.98 -19.56 10.09
CA PHE A 129 -18.00 -19.01 11.01
C PHE A 129 -18.92 -17.98 10.37
N GLY A 130 -18.40 -17.11 9.51
CA GLY A 130 -19.21 -16.12 8.78
C GLY A 130 -20.23 -16.77 7.84
N LEU A 131 -19.82 -17.84 7.16
CA LEU A 131 -20.68 -18.64 6.26
C LEU A 131 -21.70 -19.46 7.03
N GLU A 132 -21.35 -19.95 8.23
CA GLU A 132 -22.30 -20.61 9.12
C GLU A 132 -23.44 -19.67 9.52
N LEU A 133 -23.12 -18.45 9.94
CA LEU A 133 -24.11 -17.43 10.25
C LEU A 133 -24.96 -17.00 9.04
N ALA A 134 -24.42 -17.18 7.83
CA ALA A 134 -25.15 -16.97 6.59
C ALA A 134 -26.07 -18.13 6.22
N GLY A 135 -26.02 -19.26 6.97
CA GLY A 135 -26.85 -20.46 6.72
C GLY A 135 -26.32 -21.34 5.57
N VAL A 136 -25.05 -21.19 5.18
CA VAL A 136 -24.41 -22.03 4.17
C VAL A 136 -24.24 -23.45 4.73
N ASP A 137 -24.49 -24.47 3.93
CA ASP A 137 -24.35 -25.88 4.32
C ASP A 137 -22.90 -26.21 4.71
N VAL A 138 -22.73 -27.24 5.56
CA VAL A 138 -21.43 -27.57 6.17
C VAL A 138 -20.37 -27.91 5.11
N THR A 139 -20.70 -28.61 4.06
CA THR A 139 -19.75 -29.03 3.03
C THR A 139 -19.21 -27.81 2.28
N THR A 140 -20.10 -26.96 1.77
CA THR A 140 -19.74 -25.74 1.03
C THR A 140 -18.95 -24.75 1.88
N ARG A 141 -19.36 -24.53 3.13
CA ARG A 141 -18.64 -23.59 4.01
C ARG A 141 -17.25 -24.08 4.41
N HIS A 142 -17.06 -25.40 4.59
CA HIS A 142 -15.74 -25.97 4.88
C HIS A 142 -14.83 -25.95 3.64
N GLU A 143 -15.36 -26.19 2.44
CA GLU A 143 -14.59 -26.02 1.20
C GLU A 143 -14.10 -24.58 1.02
N SER A 144 -14.98 -23.61 1.21
CA SER A 144 -14.62 -22.17 1.16
C SER A 144 -13.61 -21.78 2.23
N ALA A 145 -13.81 -22.25 3.47
CA ALA A 145 -12.89 -22.01 4.58
C ALA A 145 -11.51 -22.62 4.33
N LEU A 146 -11.46 -23.86 3.82
CA LEU A 146 -10.19 -24.53 3.49
C LEU A 146 -9.46 -23.79 2.36
N SER A 147 -10.18 -23.34 1.33
CA SER A 147 -9.61 -22.52 0.26
C SER A 147 -9.02 -21.21 0.82
N ALA A 148 -9.73 -20.53 1.73
CA ALA A 148 -9.22 -19.31 2.38
C ALA A 148 -8.00 -19.61 3.27
N LEU A 149 -7.98 -20.75 3.99
CA LEU A 149 -6.83 -21.18 4.80
C LEU A 149 -5.61 -21.52 3.94
N GLN A 150 -5.81 -22.13 2.77
CA GLN A 150 -4.73 -22.38 1.81
C GLN A 150 -4.06 -21.09 1.34
N ARG A 151 -4.85 -20.04 1.07
CA ARG A 151 -4.35 -18.72 0.65
C ARG A 151 -3.43 -18.06 1.70
N VAL A 152 -3.69 -18.32 2.98
CA VAL A 152 -2.88 -17.80 4.09
C VAL A 152 -1.86 -18.81 4.65
N GLY A 153 -1.70 -19.97 3.99
CA GLY A 153 -0.73 -21.01 4.34
C GLY A 153 -1.03 -21.75 5.65
N LEU A 154 -2.32 -21.93 5.99
CA LEU A 154 -2.77 -22.58 7.24
C LEU A 154 -3.68 -23.81 7.03
N ASP A 155 -3.77 -24.34 5.83
CA ASP A 155 -4.60 -25.51 5.51
C ASP A 155 -4.19 -26.75 6.31
N THR A 156 -2.90 -26.95 6.57
CA THR A 156 -2.38 -28.05 7.39
C THR A 156 -2.76 -27.97 8.88
N TYR A 157 -3.20 -26.80 9.34
CA TYR A 157 -3.65 -26.53 10.72
C TYR A 157 -5.17 -26.47 10.85
N ALA A 158 -5.93 -26.90 9.83
CA ALA A 158 -7.38 -26.76 9.78
C ALA A 158 -8.11 -27.34 11.02
N GLU A 159 -7.63 -28.48 11.54
CA GLU A 159 -8.19 -29.16 12.71
C GLU A 159 -7.61 -28.70 14.06
N SER A 160 -6.59 -27.82 14.05
CA SER A 160 -6.01 -27.28 15.27
C SER A 160 -6.94 -26.27 15.94
N PHE A 161 -6.68 -25.97 17.21
CA PHE A 161 -7.42 -24.99 18.00
C PHE A 161 -6.60 -23.70 18.18
N PRO A 162 -7.24 -22.54 18.45
CA PRO A 162 -6.56 -21.27 18.59
C PRO A 162 -5.43 -21.24 19.63
N ASP A 163 -5.52 -22.00 20.72
CA ASP A 163 -4.49 -22.08 21.76
C ASP A 163 -3.21 -22.80 21.32
N GLU A 164 -3.28 -23.60 20.28
CA GLU A 164 -2.15 -24.31 19.65
C GLU A 164 -1.38 -23.41 18.65
N LEU A 165 -1.88 -22.20 18.36
CA LEU A 165 -1.34 -21.33 17.32
C LEU A 165 -0.50 -20.16 17.87
N SER A 166 0.53 -19.77 17.11
CA SER A 166 1.25 -18.50 17.34
C SER A 166 0.34 -17.28 17.09
N GLY A 167 0.75 -16.09 17.56
CA GLY A 167 0.02 -14.85 17.31
C GLY A 167 -0.18 -14.56 15.81
N GLY A 168 0.88 -14.75 15.01
CA GLY A 168 0.79 -14.58 13.55
C GLY A 168 -0.16 -15.58 12.88
N MET A 169 -0.15 -16.85 13.33
CA MET A 169 -1.11 -17.84 12.82
C MET A 169 -2.55 -17.48 13.19
N LYS A 170 -2.81 -17.01 14.42
CA LYS A 170 -4.15 -16.52 14.82
C LYS A 170 -4.62 -15.37 13.93
N GLN A 171 -3.71 -14.45 13.58
CA GLN A 171 -4.03 -13.35 12.65
C GLN A 171 -4.38 -13.86 11.26
N ARG A 172 -3.61 -14.82 10.73
CA ARG A 172 -3.90 -15.45 9.44
C ARG A 172 -5.26 -16.18 9.45
N VAL A 173 -5.63 -16.84 10.55
CA VAL A 173 -7.00 -17.41 10.70
C VAL A 173 -8.06 -16.33 10.67
N GLY A 174 -7.85 -15.20 11.34
CA GLY A 174 -8.76 -14.03 11.28
C GLY A 174 -8.91 -13.47 9.87
N LEU A 175 -7.81 -13.43 9.11
CA LEU A 175 -7.83 -13.04 7.69
C LEU A 175 -8.56 -14.08 6.83
N ALA A 176 -8.28 -15.38 7.01
CA ALA A 176 -8.97 -16.45 6.29
C ALA A 176 -10.49 -16.43 6.55
N ARG A 177 -10.92 -16.18 7.80
CA ARG A 177 -12.34 -16.02 8.15
C ARG A 177 -13.00 -14.87 7.36
N ALA A 178 -12.30 -13.76 7.21
CA ALA A 178 -12.80 -12.62 6.45
C ALA A 178 -12.84 -12.93 4.95
N LEU A 179 -11.84 -13.62 4.42
CA LEU A 179 -11.73 -14.02 3.00
C LEU A 179 -12.71 -15.12 2.61
N ALA A 180 -13.05 -16.05 3.51
CA ALA A 180 -13.97 -17.15 3.23
C ALA A 180 -15.36 -16.66 2.79
N CYS A 181 -15.79 -15.48 3.25
CA CYS A 181 -17.06 -14.87 2.86
C CYS A 181 -17.01 -14.14 1.50
N ASP A 182 -15.86 -14.10 0.85
CA ASP A 182 -15.62 -13.41 -0.44
C ASP A 182 -16.16 -11.96 -0.50
N PRO A 183 -15.77 -11.07 0.42
CA PRO A 183 -16.32 -9.73 0.50
C PRO A 183 -15.78 -8.80 -0.59
N ASP A 184 -16.53 -7.77 -0.97
CA ASP A 184 -16.07 -6.69 -1.85
C ASP A 184 -15.01 -5.80 -1.15
N ILE A 185 -15.20 -5.58 0.16
CA ILE A 185 -14.33 -4.71 0.98
C ILE A 185 -13.85 -5.45 2.22
N LEU A 186 -12.55 -5.39 2.46
CA LEU A 186 -11.92 -5.88 3.67
C LEU A 186 -11.50 -4.70 4.56
N LEU A 187 -12.13 -4.58 5.73
CA LEU A 187 -11.76 -3.58 6.75
C LEU A 187 -10.77 -4.20 7.73
N MET A 188 -9.65 -3.54 7.99
CA MET A 188 -8.59 -4.03 8.87
C MET A 188 -8.26 -2.98 9.94
N ASP A 189 -8.65 -3.24 11.20
CA ASP A 189 -8.43 -2.33 12.33
C ASP A 189 -7.15 -2.72 13.07
N GLU A 190 -6.02 -2.05 12.76
CA GLU A 190 -4.69 -2.32 13.32
C GLU A 190 -4.30 -3.81 13.33
N ALA A 191 -4.63 -4.51 12.27
CA ALA A 191 -4.57 -5.96 12.21
C ALA A 191 -3.17 -6.56 12.45
N PHE A 192 -2.10 -5.80 12.18
CA PHE A 192 -0.72 -6.30 12.31
C PHE A 192 0.05 -5.72 13.51
N SER A 193 -0.56 -4.83 14.29
CA SER A 193 0.11 -4.11 15.39
C SER A 193 0.63 -5.02 16.51
N ALA A 194 -0.02 -6.15 16.74
CA ALA A 194 0.35 -7.12 17.78
C ALA A 194 1.38 -8.18 17.31
N LEU A 195 1.84 -8.11 16.05
CA LEU A 195 2.78 -9.07 15.49
C LEU A 195 4.22 -8.58 15.67
N ASP A 196 5.16 -9.54 15.80
CA ASP A 196 6.58 -9.22 15.72
C ASP A 196 6.97 -8.72 14.31
N PRO A 197 8.09 -8.00 14.16
CA PRO A 197 8.45 -7.33 12.91
C PRO A 197 8.58 -8.29 11.72
N LEU A 198 9.07 -9.51 11.91
CA LEU A 198 9.25 -10.49 10.83
C LEU A 198 7.90 -10.99 10.33
N ILE A 199 7.05 -11.44 11.24
CA ILE A 199 5.69 -11.92 10.90
C ILE A 199 4.85 -10.79 10.31
N ARG A 200 5.01 -9.56 10.81
CA ARG A 200 4.32 -8.38 10.24
C ARG A 200 4.70 -8.18 8.79
N SER A 201 6.00 -8.22 8.45
CA SER A 201 6.46 -8.09 7.06
C SER A 201 5.89 -9.19 6.15
N GLU A 202 5.89 -10.45 6.61
CA GLU A 202 5.28 -11.56 5.87
C GLU A 202 3.78 -11.34 5.62
N MET A 203 3.05 -10.82 6.62
CA MET A 203 1.62 -10.53 6.49
C MET A 203 1.33 -9.37 5.54
N GLN A 204 2.19 -8.36 5.50
CA GLN A 204 2.10 -7.26 4.53
C GLN A 204 2.32 -7.77 3.11
N ASP A 205 3.33 -8.62 2.88
CA ASP A 205 3.59 -9.23 1.57
C ASP A 205 2.41 -10.10 1.12
N GLU A 206 1.81 -10.85 2.05
CA GLU A 206 0.63 -11.65 1.76
C GLU A 206 -0.58 -10.79 1.40
N LEU A 207 -0.78 -9.65 2.11
CA LEU A 207 -1.85 -8.71 1.80
C LEU A 207 -1.71 -8.08 0.41
N ILE A 208 -0.49 -7.67 0.05
CA ILE A 208 -0.18 -7.14 -1.28
C ILE A 208 -0.43 -8.21 -2.35
N ARG A 209 -0.03 -9.47 -2.11
CA ARG A 209 -0.28 -10.58 -3.03
C ARG A 209 -1.77 -10.82 -3.23
N LEU A 210 -2.53 -10.92 -2.15
CA LEU A 210 -3.99 -11.09 -2.19
C LEU A 210 -4.68 -9.95 -2.94
N GLN A 211 -4.22 -8.71 -2.77
CA GLN A 211 -4.77 -7.56 -3.47
C GLN A 211 -4.46 -7.61 -4.98
N ASN A 212 -3.23 -7.99 -5.35
CA ASN A 212 -2.82 -8.10 -6.75
C ASN A 212 -3.59 -9.20 -7.50
N ASP A 213 -3.82 -10.35 -6.84
CA ASP A 213 -4.48 -11.51 -7.44
C ASP A 213 -5.98 -11.29 -7.60
N ASP A 214 -6.65 -10.75 -6.58
CA ASP A 214 -8.11 -10.62 -6.51
C ASP A 214 -8.62 -9.20 -6.80
N LYS A 215 -7.73 -8.19 -6.82
CA LYS A 215 -8.08 -6.76 -6.90
C LYS A 215 -9.12 -6.33 -5.86
N ARG A 216 -9.02 -6.86 -4.64
CA ARG A 216 -9.92 -6.53 -3.54
C ARG A 216 -9.70 -5.12 -3.05
N THR A 217 -10.78 -4.48 -2.63
CA THR A 217 -10.66 -3.21 -1.92
C THR A 217 -10.35 -3.46 -0.45
N ILE A 218 -9.31 -2.82 0.05
CA ILE A 218 -8.85 -2.97 1.43
C ILE A 218 -8.83 -1.61 2.09
N VAL A 219 -9.46 -1.49 3.26
CA VAL A 219 -9.35 -0.31 4.13
C VAL A 219 -8.54 -0.71 5.34
N PHE A 220 -7.36 -0.17 5.47
CA PHE A 220 -6.38 -0.58 6.45
C PHE A 220 -6.08 0.54 7.44
N ILE A 221 -6.23 0.30 8.74
CA ILE A 221 -5.76 1.25 9.77
C ILE A 221 -4.35 0.87 10.18
N SER A 222 -3.45 1.85 10.14
CA SER A 222 -2.12 1.76 10.73
C SER A 222 -1.78 3.01 11.54
N HIS A 223 -0.94 2.84 12.55
CA HIS A 223 -0.21 3.92 13.21
C HIS A 223 1.28 3.89 12.83
N ASP A 224 1.70 2.88 12.07
CA ASP A 224 3.04 2.68 11.55
C ASP A 224 3.11 3.27 10.13
N LEU A 225 3.97 4.27 9.97
CA LEU A 225 4.07 5.03 8.73
C LEU A 225 4.76 4.21 7.63
N ASP A 226 5.80 3.45 7.98
CA ASP A 226 6.50 2.59 7.01
C ASP A 226 5.54 1.53 6.45
N GLU A 227 4.66 0.99 7.30
CA GLU A 227 3.60 0.08 6.88
C GLU A 227 2.64 0.73 5.88
N ALA A 228 2.13 1.92 6.20
CA ALA A 228 1.20 2.64 5.33
C ALA A 228 1.79 3.02 3.98
N MET A 229 3.05 3.46 4.00
CA MET A 229 3.78 3.83 2.79
C MET A 229 4.11 2.63 1.90
N ARG A 230 4.32 1.45 2.51
CA ARG A 230 4.63 0.21 1.80
C ARG A 230 3.42 -0.40 1.11
N ILE A 231 2.27 -0.42 1.78
CA ILE A 231 1.10 -1.17 1.30
C ILE A 231 0.01 -0.29 0.68
N GLY A 232 -0.04 1.01 1.01
CA GLY A 232 -1.13 1.89 0.64
C GLY A 232 -1.01 2.45 -0.77
N ASP A 233 -2.05 2.29 -1.58
CA ASP A 233 -2.19 3.05 -2.84
C ASP A 233 -2.52 4.52 -2.54
N ARG A 234 -3.38 4.76 -1.53
CA ARG A 234 -3.71 6.08 -1.00
C ARG A 234 -3.81 6.06 0.51
N ILE A 235 -3.41 7.16 1.13
CA ILE A 235 -3.39 7.34 2.58
C ILE A 235 -4.29 8.51 2.96
N ALA A 236 -5.17 8.33 3.95
CA ALA A 236 -5.89 9.38 4.64
C ALA A 236 -5.26 9.64 6.01
N ILE A 237 -4.84 10.87 6.27
CA ILE A 237 -4.25 11.27 7.54
C ILE A 237 -5.35 11.92 8.39
N MET A 238 -5.56 11.39 9.58
CA MET A 238 -6.57 11.87 10.54
C MET A 238 -5.92 12.57 11.73
N GLN A 239 -6.52 13.72 12.07
CA GLN A 239 -6.23 14.48 13.29
C GLN A 239 -7.53 14.95 13.93
N ASN A 240 -7.68 14.80 15.24
CA ASN A 240 -8.83 15.33 16.01
C ASN A 240 -10.22 14.94 15.47
N GLY A 241 -10.34 13.76 14.84
CA GLY A 241 -11.58 13.29 14.25
C GLY A 241 -11.80 13.70 12.80
N GLU A 242 -10.95 14.53 12.23
CA GLU A 242 -11.01 15.03 10.85
C GLU A 242 -10.00 14.34 9.95
N VAL A 243 -10.28 14.31 8.64
CA VAL A 243 -9.33 13.94 7.61
C VAL A 243 -8.60 15.19 7.14
N VAL A 244 -7.31 15.27 7.44
CA VAL A 244 -6.47 16.45 7.14
C VAL A 244 -5.97 16.40 5.70
N GLN A 245 -5.59 15.22 5.21
CA GLN A 245 -5.09 15.02 3.86
C GLN A 245 -5.42 13.62 3.37
N VAL A 246 -5.69 13.50 2.07
CA VAL A 246 -5.77 12.24 1.33
C VAL A 246 -4.90 12.37 0.09
N GLY A 247 -4.04 11.39 -0.16
CA GLY A 247 -3.17 11.36 -1.35
C GLY A 247 -2.44 10.04 -1.48
N THR A 248 -1.69 9.89 -2.56
CA THR A 248 -0.71 8.79 -2.67
C THR A 248 0.44 9.03 -1.68
N PRO A 249 1.19 7.98 -1.30
CA PRO A 249 2.40 8.14 -0.47
C PRO A 249 3.33 9.26 -0.97
N ASP A 250 3.60 9.28 -2.28
CA ASP A 250 4.47 10.26 -2.92
C ASP A 250 3.90 11.68 -2.86
N GLU A 251 2.59 11.85 -3.12
CA GLU A 251 1.93 13.16 -3.03
C GLU A 251 2.01 13.75 -1.63
N ILE A 252 1.78 12.94 -0.59
CA ILE A 252 1.80 13.40 0.80
C ILE A 252 3.23 13.76 1.24
N LEU A 253 4.21 12.96 0.85
CA LEU A 253 5.63 13.19 1.17
C LEU A 253 6.15 14.50 0.55
N HIS A 254 5.75 14.80 -0.71
CA HIS A 254 6.24 15.97 -1.42
C HIS A 254 5.41 17.25 -1.18
N ASN A 255 4.13 17.10 -0.85
CA ASN A 255 3.20 18.21 -0.68
C ASN A 255 2.35 18.02 0.58
N PRO A 256 2.94 18.05 1.80
CA PRO A 256 2.19 17.95 3.04
C PRO A 256 1.21 19.13 3.18
N ALA A 257 -0.04 18.85 3.61
CA ALA A 257 -1.10 19.86 3.70
C ALA A 257 -0.85 20.89 4.80
N ASN A 258 -0.14 20.52 5.84
CA ASN A 258 0.21 21.40 6.96
C ASN A 258 1.38 20.84 7.78
N ASP A 259 1.83 21.62 8.78
CA ASP A 259 2.95 21.28 9.68
C ASP A 259 2.73 19.96 10.45
N TYR A 260 1.46 19.59 10.73
CA TYR A 260 1.15 18.32 11.38
C TYR A 260 1.48 17.13 10.48
N VAL A 261 1.06 17.20 9.21
CA VAL A 261 1.37 16.16 8.22
C VAL A 261 2.88 16.11 7.98
N GLU A 262 3.53 17.25 7.81
CA GLU A 262 4.98 17.32 7.64
C GLU A 262 5.72 16.70 8.85
N ALA A 263 5.31 17.08 10.08
CA ALA A 263 5.91 16.54 11.29
C ALA A 263 5.66 15.03 11.45
N PHE A 264 4.52 14.53 10.99
CA PHE A 264 4.17 13.10 11.00
C PHE A 264 5.12 12.28 10.13
N PHE A 265 5.60 12.87 9.02
CA PHE A 265 6.52 12.24 8.07
C PHE A 265 8.01 12.52 8.36
N ARG A 266 8.34 13.31 9.39
CA ARG A 266 9.73 13.48 9.83
C ARG A 266 10.28 12.16 10.36
N GLY A 267 11.38 11.70 9.77
CA GLY A 267 12.04 10.45 10.16
C GLY A 267 11.58 9.21 9.36
N VAL A 268 10.77 9.40 8.32
CA VAL A 268 10.48 8.32 7.36
C VAL A 268 11.78 7.97 6.63
N ASN A 269 12.07 6.69 6.58
CA ASN A 269 13.10 6.21 5.67
C ASN A 269 12.59 6.33 4.22
N VAL A 270 12.90 7.48 3.60
CA VAL A 270 12.50 7.79 2.21
C VAL A 270 12.89 6.66 1.23
N ALA A 271 13.96 5.93 1.53
CA ALA A 271 14.43 4.80 0.71
C ALA A 271 13.49 3.58 0.75
N SER A 272 12.73 3.39 1.82
CA SER A 272 11.75 2.29 1.93
C SER A 272 10.40 2.61 1.27
N VAL A 273 10.21 3.86 0.85
CA VAL A 273 8.96 4.38 0.28
C VAL A 273 9.07 4.58 -1.22
N LEU A 274 10.13 5.26 -1.67
CA LEU A 274 10.32 5.57 -3.07
C LEU A 274 10.72 4.33 -3.87
N THR A 275 10.14 4.22 -5.04
CA THR A 275 10.53 3.23 -6.04
C THR A 275 11.62 3.76 -6.97
N VAL A 276 12.27 2.87 -7.67
CA VAL A 276 13.26 3.21 -8.70
C VAL A 276 12.67 4.16 -9.75
N LYS A 277 11.41 3.99 -10.11
CA LYS A 277 10.68 4.84 -11.05
C LYS A 277 10.62 6.30 -10.61
N ASP A 278 10.46 6.56 -9.31
CA ASP A 278 10.33 7.91 -8.75
C ASP A 278 11.65 8.68 -8.78
N ILE A 279 12.78 7.97 -8.70
CA ILE A 279 14.12 8.55 -8.71
C ILE A 279 14.84 8.47 -10.05
N ALA A 280 14.36 7.66 -10.99
CA ALA A 280 14.97 7.48 -12.31
C ALA A 280 14.94 8.77 -13.14
N ARG A 281 16.06 9.11 -13.77
CA ARG A 281 16.16 10.26 -14.70
C ARG A 281 16.17 9.80 -16.14
N LYS A 282 15.29 10.38 -16.96
CA LYS A 282 15.21 10.09 -18.41
C LYS A 282 16.40 10.65 -19.23
N LYS A 283 17.23 11.55 -18.68
CA LYS A 283 18.22 12.33 -19.45
C LYS A 283 19.56 12.56 -18.73
N PRO A 284 20.37 11.63 -18.35
CA PRO A 284 21.79 11.96 -18.11
C PRO A 284 22.81 10.97 -18.63
N ALA A 285 22.43 9.89 -19.24
CA ALA A 285 23.37 8.95 -19.83
C ALA A 285 23.47 9.15 -21.35
N ALA A 286 24.64 8.91 -21.91
CA ALA A 286 24.77 8.80 -23.36
C ALA A 286 23.96 7.55 -23.79
N VAL A 287 22.82 7.78 -24.43
CA VAL A 287 21.95 6.72 -24.93
C VAL A 287 22.16 6.61 -26.43
N PHE A 288 22.60 5.44 -26.88
CA PHE A 288 22.80 5.15 -28.28
C PHE A 288 21.63 4.37 -28.83
N LYS A 289 21.00 4.89 -29.87
CA LYS A 289 20.04 4.11 -30.65
C LYS A 289 20.81 3.24 -31.63
N LYS A 290 20.75 1.91 -31.45
CA LYS A 290 21.38 0.95 -32.32
C LYS A 290 20.78 1.05 -33.73
N SER A 291 21.53 1.56 -34.68
CA SER A 291 21.25 1.41 -36.11
C SER A 291 22.18 0.36 -36.70
N GLU A 292 21.79 -0.27 -37.82
CA GLU A 292 22.60 -1.29 -38.50
C GLU A 292 23.96 -0.75 -39.00
N HIS A 293 24.13 0.58 -38.98
CA HIS A 293 25.33 1.27 -39.49
C HIS A 293 26.16 1.94 -38.40
N ASP A 294 25.76 1.85 -37.10
CA ASP A 294 26.48 2.47 -36.01
C ASP A 294 27.59 1.55 -35.52
N GLY A 295 28.83 1.90 -35.86
CA GLY A 295 30.01 1.20 -35.39
C GLY A 295 30.50 1.68 -34.01
N PRO A 296 31.43 0.94 -33.35
CA PRO A 296 32.01 1.33 -32.06
C PRO A 296 32.67 2.72 -32.09
N GLY A 297 33.19 3.17 -33.27
CA GLY A 297 33.85 4.46 -33.43
C GLY A 297 32.92 5.66 -33.17
N SER A 298 31.71 5.63 -33.72
CA SER A 298 30.72 6.73 -33.50
C SER A 298 30.25 6.76 -32.04
N ALA A 299 30.02 5.59 -31.43
CA ALA A 299 29.66 5.52 -30.01
C ALA A 299 30.77 6.04 -29.08
N MET A 300 32.02 5.70 -29.39
CA MET A 300 33.20 6.18 -28.68
C MET A 300 33.33 7.71 -28.76
N GLN A 301 33.14 8.30 -29.96
CA GLN A 301 33.20 9.77 -30.15
C GLN A 301 32.14 10.48 -29.31
N ILE A 302 30.90 9.96 -29.27
CA ILE A 302 29.80 10.54 -28.46
C ILE A 302 30.13 10.48 -26.96
N LEU A 303 30.72 9.38 -26.47
CA LEU A 303 31.17 9.29 -25.07
C LEU A 303 32.24 10.32 -24.76
N MET A 304 33.23 10.47 -25.63
CA MET A 304 34.32 11.45 -25.48
C MET A 304 33.79 12.90 -25.52
N ASP A 305 32.90 13.21 -26.44
CA ASP A 305 32.29 14.56 -26.57
C ASP A 305 31.46 14.97 -25.36
N HIS A 306 30.92 13.98 -24.62
CA HIS A 306 30.12 14.21 -23.41
C HIS A 306 30.87 13.94 -22.10
N ASP A 307 32.18 13.68 -22.15
CA ASP A 307 33.04 13.34 -21.00
C ASP A 307 32.44 12.20 -20.16
N ARG A 308 32.14 11.06 -20.84
CA ARG A 308 31.52 9.89 -20.24
C ARG A 308 32.34 8.64 -20.50
N ASP A 309 32.51 7.82 -19.44
CA ASP A 309 33.20 6.52 -19.54
C ASP A 309 32.27 5.39 -19.96
N TYR A 310 30.95 5.55 -19.75
CA TYR A 310 29.93 4.53 -20.01
C TYR A 310 28.73 5.08 -20.77
N GLY A 311 28.14 4.25 -21.64
CA GLY A 311 26.93 4.56 -22.39
C GLY A 311 25.95 3.39 -22.41
N ILE A 312 24.67 3.73 -22.56
CA ILE A 312 23.57 2.77 -22.62
C ILE A 312 23.16 2.58 -24.07
N VAL A 313 23.01 1.35 -24.48
CA VAL A 313 22.58 0.98 -25.84
C VAL A 313 21.10 0.58 -25.80
N VAL A 314 20.28 1.23 -26.64
CA VAL A 314 18.87 0.88 -26.84
C VAL A 314 18.62 0.61 -28.32
N ASP A 315 17.59 -0.15 -28.64
CA ASP A 315 17.14 -0.36 -30.03
C ASP A 315 16.29 0.82 -30.52
N LYS A 316 15.80 0.73 -31.77
CA LYS A 316 14.92 1.74 -32.39
C LYS A 316 13.59 1.91 -31.68
N SER A 317 13.15 0.89 -30.92
CA SER A 317 11.91 0.86 -30.14
C SER A 317 12.12 1.25 -28.68
N SER A 318 13.31 1.79 -28.34
CA SER A 318 13.71 2.15 -26.97
C SER A 318 13.82 0.94 -26.03
N ARG A 319 14.01 -0.27 -26.56
CA ARG A 319 14.31 -1.45 -25.73
C ARG A 319 15.78 -1.46 -25.37
N TYR A 320 16.03 -1.80 -24.13
CA TYR A 320 17.38 -1.95 -23.59
C TYR A 320 18.15 -3.06 -24.33
N SER A 321 19.40 -2.78 -24.66
CA SER A 321 20.28 -3.74 -25.35
C SER A 321 21.55 -4.07 -24.57
N GLY A 322 22.04 -3.16 -23.73
CA GLY A 322 23.23 -3.37 -22.90
C GLY A 322 23.97 -2.06 -22.58
N ILE A 323 25.09 -2.18 -21.88
CA ILE A 323 26.00 -1.10 -21.51
C ILE A 323 27.31 -1.27 -22.27
N VAL A 324 27.90 -0.16 -22.70
CA VAL A 324 29.26 -0.12 -23.26
C VAL A 324 30.15 0.80 -22.45
N SER A 325 31.45 0.48 -22.38
CA SER A 325 32.45 1.36 -21.80
C SER A 325 33.32 1.97 -22.90
N LEU A 326 34.00 3.07 -22.59
CA LEU A 326 34.97 3.66 -23.52
C LEU A 326 36.07 2.65 -23.88
N ASP A 327 36.51 1.82 -22.94
CA ASP A 327 37.55 0.80 -23.19
C ASP A 327 37.02 -0.37 -24.02
N SER A 328 35.80 -0.88 -23.76
CA SER A 328 35.20 -1.93 -24.59
C SER A 328 34.96 -1.48 -26.04
N LEU A 329 34.57 -0.21 -26.23
CA LEU A 329 34.41 0.39 -27.54
C LEU A 329 35.75 0.55 -28.27
N ARG A 330 36.81 0.97 -27.59
CA ARG A 330 38.17 1.07 -28.14
C ARG A 330 38.69 -0.31 -28.63
N LEU A 331 38.46 -1.35 -27.82
CA LEU A 331 38.84 -2.71 -28.15
C LEU A 331 38.09 -3.22 -29.38
N ALA A 332 36.76 -3.09 -29.38
CA ALA A 332 35.91 -3.49 -30.51
C ALA A 332 36.24 -2.73 -31.78
N HIS A 333 36.54 -1.42 -31.70
CA HIS A 333 36.96 -0.62 -32.86
C HIS A 333 38.30 -1.09 -33.43
N LYS A 334 39.31 -1.38 -32.57
CA LYS A 334 40.64 -1.88 -32.95
C LYS A 334 40.54 -3.23 -33.63
N GLU A 335 39.63 -4.10 -33.18
CA GLU A 335 39.45 -5.46 -33.69
C GLU A 335 38.40 -5.53 -34.83
N ASN A 336 37.91 -4.37 -35.29
CA ASN A 336 36.89 -4.25 -36.32
C ASN A 336 35.61 -5.07 -36.05
N ARG A 337 35.21 -5.10 -34.76
CA ARG A 337 34.00 -5.79 -34.30
C ARG A 337 32.78 -4.85 -34.29
N SER A 338 31.58 -5.42 -34.11
CA SER A 338 30.33 -4.67 -34.02
C SER A 338 30.15 -3.96 -32.67
N LEU A 339 29.24 -2.97 -32.61
CA LEU A 339 28.85 -2.33 -31.37
C LEU A 339 28.29 -3.34 -30.35
N ALA A 340 27.59 -4.37 -30.80
CA ALA A 340 27.04 -5.42 -29.95
C ALA A 340 28.12 -6.22 -29.20
N SER A 341 29.31 -6.41 -29.82
CA SER A 341 30.42 -7.10 -29.18
C SER A 341 31.20 -6.24 -28.18
N ALA A 342 30.88 -4.95 -28.08
CA ALA A 342 31.45 -4.03 -27.09
C ALA A 342 30.58 -3.94 -25.83
N GLN A 343 29.42 -4.59 -25.78
CA GLN A 343 28.57 -4.61 -24.59
C GLN A 343 29.27 -5.37 -23.45
N LEU A 344 29.05 -4.91 -22.23
CA LEU A 344 29.55 -5.57 -21.02
C LEU A 344 28.80 -6.89 -20.82
N GLU A 345 29.51 -7.95 -20.40
CA GLU A 345 28.93 -9.28 -20.22
C GLU A 345 28.04 -9.35 -18.95
N ASP A 346 28.42 -8.61 -17.89
CA ASP A 346 27.76 -8.61 -16.58
C ASP A 346 27.13 -7.24 -16.31
N ASP A 347 26.24 -6.79 -17.16
CA ASP A 347 25.51 -5.56 -16.91
C ASP A 347 24.34 -5.78 -15.95
N VAL A 348 24.09 -4.77 -15.12
CA VAL A 348 23.04 -4.79 -14.09
C VAL A 348 21.95 -3.82 -14.48
N THR A 349 20.69 -4.25 -14.36
CA THR A 349 19.50 -3.42 -14.57
C THR A 349 18.63 -3.39 -13.30
N LEU A 350 17.81 -2.36 -13.16
CA LEU A 350 16.83 -2.20 -12.09
C LEU A 350 15.42 -2.28 -12.67
N GLN A 351 14.49 -2.84 -11.91
CA GLN A 351 13.07 -2.80 -12.24
C GLN A 351 12.44 -1.49 -11.75
N PRO A 352 11.47 -0.92 -12.47
CA PRO A 352 10.82 0.36 -12.10
C PRO A 352 10.17 0.33 -10.71
N ASP A 353 9.60 -0.80 -10.31
CA ASP A 353 8.80 -0.96 -9.09
C ASP A 353 9.62 -1.44 -7.87
N GLN A 354 10.94 -1.66 -8.02
CA GLN A 354 11.81 -1.96 -6.89
C GLN A 354 11.91 -0.76 -5.93
N PHE A 355 11.94 -1.01 -4.63
CA PHE A 355 12.17 0.05 -3.66
C PHE A 355 13.62 0.54 -3.69
N VAL A 356 13.82 1.83 -3.41
CA VAL A 356 15.15 2.46 -3.37
C VAL A 356 16.06 1.78 -2.36
N ASN A 357 15.52 1.31 -1.24
CA ASN A 357 16.26 0.59 -0.22
C ASN A 357 16.89 -0.72 -0.74
N ASP A 358 16.20 -1.44 -1.62
CA ASP A 358 16.64 -2.73 -2.14
C ASP A 358 17.77 -2.61 -3.16
N ILE A 359 17.91 -1.44 -3.78
CA ILE A 359 18.89 -1.20 -4.84
C ILE A 359 20.18 -0.51 -4.35
N LEU A 360 20.27 -0.11 -3.07
CA LEU A 360 21.42 0.62 -2.53
C LEU A 360 22.75 -0.09 -2.81
N GLY A 361 22.82 -1.39 -2.49
CA GLY A 361 24.00 -2.22 -2.70
C GLY A 361 24.35 -2.37 -4.18
N VAL A 362 23.35 -2.54 -5.02
CA VAL A 362 23.50 -2.71 -6.48
C VAL A 362 24.07 -1.43 -7.11
N VAL A 363 23.48 -0.28 -6.84
CA VAL A 363 23.94 1.02 -7.39
C VAL A 363 25.31 1.39 -6.83
N ALA A 364 25.62 1.02 -5.58
CA ALA A 364 26.93 1.27 -4.98
C ALA A 364 28.05 0.43 -5.64
N SER A 365 27.76 -0.81 -6.06
CA SER A 365 28.78 -1.77 -6.54
C SER A 365 29.26 -1.50 -7.97
N VAL A 366 28.48 -0.84 -8.82
CA VAL A 366 28.83 -0.62 -10.23
C VAL A 366 29.40 0.79 -10.49
N PRO A 367 30.30 0.95 -11.48
CA PRO A 367 30.92 2.27 -11.77
C PRO A 367 30.06 3.16 -12.68
N TYR A 368 28.95 2.67 -13.19
CA TYR A 368 28.09 3.35 -14.17
C TYR A 368 26.71 3.70 -13.60
N ALA A 369 25.96 4.55 -14.31
CA ALA A 369 24.57 4.82 -14.02
C ALA A 369 23.71 3.59 -14.38
N VAL A 370 23.02 3.01 -13.41
CA VAL A 370 22.29 1.75 -13.58
C VAL A 370 21.00 1.98 -14.39
N PRO A 371 20.82 1.27 -15.53
CA PRO A 371 19.59 1.39 -16.33
C PRO A 371 18.38 0.84 -15.60
N VAL A 372 17.25 1.52 -15.79
CA VAL A 372 15.93 1.07 -15.33
C VAL A 372 15.18 0.50 -16.52
N VAL A 373 14.78 -0.78 -16.43
CA VAL A 373 14.20 -1.55 -17.52
C VAL A 373 13.01 -2.34 -17.00
N ASP A 374 11.87 -2.30 -17.68
CA ASP A 374 10.70 -3.09 -17.32
C ASP A 374 10.82 -4.56 -17.75
N GLU A 375 9.85 -5.38 -17.33
CA GLU A 375 9.78 -6.81 -17.70
C GLU A 375 9.68 -7.05 -19.21
N GLN A 376 9.27 -6.05 -19.98
CA GLN A 376 9.16 -6.11 -21.43
C GLN A 376 10.45 -5.64 -22.14
N GLY A 377 11.46 -5.27 -21.36
CA GLY A 377 12.75 -4.78 -21.85
C GLY A 377 12.74 -3.30 -22.24
N THR A 378 11.72 -2.52 -21.87
CA THR A 378 11.63 -1.09 -22.18
C THR A 378 12.51 -0.27 -21.25
N TYR A 379 13.33 0.61 -21.83
CA TYR A 379 14.21 1.50 -21.06
C TYR A 379 13.44 2.72 -20.54
N PHE A 380 13.41 2.89 -19.23
CA PHE A 380 12.76 4.02 -18.53
C PHE A 380 13.69 5.18 -18.21
N GLY A 381 14.95 4.89 -17.92
CA GLY A 381 15.90 5.90 -17.45
C GLY A 381 17.08 5.28 -16.70
N VAL A 382 17.74 6.06 -15.87
CA VAL A 382 18.89 5.60 -15.07
C VAL A 382 18.80 6.09 -13.63
N VAL A 383 19.39 5.31 -12.73
CA VAL A 383 19.71 5.70 -11.36
C VAL A 383 21.21 5.89 -11.23
N THR A 384 21.64 7.06 -10.76
CA THR A 384 23.06 7.39 -10.49
C THR A 384 23.32 7.40 -9.00
N LYS A 385 24.58 7.13 -8.57
CA LYS A 385 24.98 7.25 -7.14
C LYS A 385 24.67 8.63 -6.56
N SER A 386 24.91 9.71 -7.33
CA SER A 386 24.62 11.06 -6.87
C SER A 386 23.13 11.31 -6.68
N ARG A 387 22.28 10.76 -7.56
CA ARG A 387 20.83 10.87 -7.40
C ARG A 387 20.32 10.08 -6.20
N LEU A 388 20.85 8.88 -6.01
CA LEU A 388 20.54 8.05 -4.84
C LEU A 388 20.90 8.77 -3.54
N LEU A 389 22.12 9.32 -3.45
CA LEU A 389 22.57 10.12 -2.29
C LEU A 389 21.69 11.36 -2.08
N GLN A 390 21.34 12.11 -3.15
CA GLN A 390 20.42 13.25 -3.04
C GLN A 390 19.02 12.87 -2.57
N THR A 391 18.57 11.65 -2.85
CA THR A 391 17.26 11.15 -2.40
C THR A 391 17.32 10.79 -0.92
N LEU A 392 18.43 10.23 -0.45
CA LEU A 392 18.67 9.85 0.95
C LEU A 392 19.03 11.04 1.86
N ASP A 393 19.58 12.11 1.30
CA ASP A 393 20.06 13.32 2.03
C ASP A 393 18.94 14.38 2.20
N LYS A 394 17.68 13.98 2.04
CA LYS A 394 16.50 14.84 2.27
C LYS A 394 15.96 14.74 3.70
N ASP A 395 16.75 14.15 4.63
CA ASP A 395 16.47 14.10 6.08
C ASP A 395 16.96 15.37 6.81
#